data_4158bdd1ce6e22666294a7a3c1e037e1
#
_entry.id   4158bdd1ce6e22666294a7a3c1e037e1
#
_cell.length_a   1.000
_cell.length_b   1.000
_cell.length_c   1.000
_cell.angle_alpha   90.00
_cell.angle_beta   90.00
_cell.angle_gamma   90.00
#
_symmetry.space_group_name_H-M   'P 1'
#
loop_
_entity.id
_entity.type
_entity.pdbx_description
1 polymer ?
#
loop_
_entity_poly.entity_id
_entity_poly.type
_entity_poly.pdbx_seq_one_letter_code
_entity_poly.pdbx_strand_id
1 'polypeptide(L)'
;MISKNVLDRLNSGANLLAFSHGIDSTALFYILEEAGIKFDLAMVDYNVREQSKSEIKSAKELADKFGKKIYTKSVFLDKSNFEKNAREVRYEFFGEICQKFGYKNLILAHQFDDKFEWFLMQLGKGAGLKELFGMSELERREHFWLVRPLLNLRKKELQNYLDERGLRYFVDETNLDGKLKRSFVRLNFSEPFLDEYFSGVKKSFEFLEADRQNLLPNITKIDDEIFIIKNDSNVVRGVDMAAKELNVLLSKAQKDELSANLAKQTSVVLSGKIAVGYAGAFILVTPFCKAVMPKIFKEKARILKLPAINRGYLFTINFDLLRLNFGSSNYKKEILT
;
A
#
# COMPACT_ATOMS: atom_id res chain seq x y z
N MET A 1 -20.29 -7.11 4.71
CA MET A 1 -19.03 -7.83 4.48
C MET A 1 -17.93 -6.92 3.93
N ILE A 2 -18.10 -6.29 2.77
CA ILE A 2 -17.10 -5.38 2.16
C ILE A 2 -17.34 -3.96 2.67
N SER A 3 -16.27 -3.20 2.99
CA SER A 3 -16.38 -1.81 3.42
C SER A 3 -16.85 -0.89 2.27
N LYS A 4 -17.55 0.20 2.62
CA LYS A 4 -18.05 1.16 1.64
C LYS A 4 -16.93 1.72 0.75
N ASN A 5 -15.79 2.08 1.35
CA ASN A 5 -14.64 2.63 0.62
C ASN A 5 -14.10 1.66 -0.44
N VAL A 6 -14.09 0.35 -0.12
CA VAL A 6 -13.68 -0.71 -1.06
C VAL A 6 -14.71 -0.84 -2.18
N LEU A 7 -16.02 -0.85 -1.88
CA LEU A 7 -17.07 -0.90 -2.90
C LEU A 7 -17.01 0.29 -3.84
N ASP A 8 -16.87 1.51 -3.31
CA ASP A 8 -16.74 2.74 -4.10
C ASP A 8 -15.52 2.65 -5.03
N ARG A 9 -14.38 2.11 -4.53
CA ARG A 9 -13.18 1.91 -5.34
C ARG A 9 -13.40 0.89 -6.47
N LEU A 10 -14.01 -0.25 -6.17
CA LEU A 10 -14.28 -1.31 -7.15
C LEU A 10 -15.28 -0.87 -8.23
N ASN A 11 -16.26 -0.05 -7.88
CA ASN A 11 -17.22 0.52 -8.83
C ASN A 11 -16.61 1.59 -9.74
N SER A 12 -15.49 2.19 -9.39
CA SER A 12 -14.87 3.30 -10.13
C SER A 12 -13.94 2.87 -11.26
N GLY A 13 -13.75 1.57 -11.53
CA GLY A 13 -12.84 1.11 -12.58
C GLY A 13 -12.90 -0.38 -12.86
N ALA A 14 -12.18 -0.80 -13.91
CA ALA A 14 -12.04 -2.21 -14.27
C ALA A 14 -11.22 -2.99 -13.22
N ASN A 15 -11.69 -4.18 -12.87
CA ASN A 15 -11.16 -4.99 -11.78
C ASN A 15 -10.58 -6.32 -12.30
N LEU A 16 -9.43 -6.72 -11.75
CA LEU A 16 -8.80 -8.01 -11.97
C LEU A 16 -8.68 -8.74 -10.63
N LEU A 17 -9.31 -9.90 -10.49
CA LEU A 17 -9.19 -10.74 -9.31
C LEU A 17 -8.02 -11.71 -9.45
N ALA A 18 -7.05 -11.63 -8.55
CA ALA A 18 -6.03 -12.66 -8.39
C ALA A 18 -6.69 -13.92 -7.81
N PHE A 19 -6.82 -14.93 -8.63
CA PHE A 19 -7.58 -16.15 -8.36
C PHE A 19 -6.66 -17.35 -8.20
N SER A 20 -6.89 -18.21 -7.22
CA SER A 20 -6.17 -19.46 -7.00
C SER A 20 -7.08 -20.68 -6.89
N HIS A 21 -8.40 -20.46 -6.88
CA HIS A 21 -9.44 -21.46 -6.61
C HIS A 21 -9.35 -22.11 -5.22
N GLY A 22 -8.56 -21.53 -4.30
CA GLY A 22 -8.58 -21.88 -2.88
C GLY A 22 -9.73 -21.20 -2.13
N ILE A 23 -9.92 -21.52 -0.87
CA ILE A 23 -11.01 -21.01 0.00
C ILE A 23 -11.20 -19.51 -0.16
N ASP A 24 -10.16 -18.73 0.14
CA ASP A 24 -10.27 -17.27 0.24
C ASP A 24 -10.63 -16.63 -1.12
N SER A 25 -9.95 -17.04 -2.20
CA SER A 25 -10.19 -16.49 -3.53
C SER A 25 -11.52 -16.91 -4.13
N THR A 26 -12.00 -18.12 -3.80
CA THR A 26 -13.31 -18.61 -4.24
C THR A 26 -14.43 -17.90 -3.48
N ALA A 27 -14.31 -17.73 -2.17
CA ALA A 27 -15.27 -16.96 -1.41
C ALA A 27 -15.36 -15.51 -1.93
N LEU A 28 -14.19 -14.88 -2.18
CA LEU A 28 -14.15 -13.53 -2.73
C LEU A 28 -14.81 -13.44 -4.10
N PHE A 29 -14.62 -14.42 -4.98
CA PHE A 29 -15.28 -14.48 -6.28
C PHE A 29 -16.80 -14.38 -6.13
N TYR A 30 -17.40 -15.22 -5.31
CA TYR A 30 -18.86 -15.22 -5.14
C TYR A 30 -19.37 -14.00 -4.39
N ILE A 31 -18.65 -13.50 -3.39
CA ILE A 31 -19.00 -12.27 -2.68
C ILE A 31 -19.00 -11.05 -3.63
N LEU A 32 -18.06 -10.98 -4.57
CA LEU A 32 -18.01 -9.92 -5.59
C LEU A 32 -19.17 -10.06 -6.59
N GLU A 33 -19.53 -11.29 -7.00
CA GLU A 33 -20.70 -11.55 -7.84
C GLU A 33 -21.99 -11.11 -7.15
N GLU A 34 -22.20 -11.51 -5.90
CA GLU A 34 -23.37 -11.10 -5.11
C GLU A 34 -23.44 -9.58 -4.92
N ALA A 35 -22.29 -8.91 -4.85
CA ALA A 35 -22.20 -7.44 -4.77
C ALA A 35 -22.39 -6.73 -6.12
N GLY A 36 -22.56 -7.47 -7.24
CA GLY A 36 -22.70 -6.91 -8.58
C GLY A 36 -21.44 -6.26 -9.14
N ILE A 37 -20.26 -6.55 -8.59
CA ILE A 37 -18.97 -6.01 -9.02
C ILE A 37 -18.52 -6.75 -10.29
N LYS A 38 -18.20 -6.00 -11.33
CA LYS A 38 -17.62 -6.58 -12.56
C LYS A 38 -16.12 -6.79 -12.37
N PHE A 39 -15.62 -7.98 -12.69
CA PHE A 39 -14.19 -8.33 -12.65
C PHE A 39 -13.86 -9.46 -13.61
N ASP A 40 -12.59 -9.55 -13.96
CA ASP A 40 -11.99 -10.67 -14.66
C ASP A 40 -10.97 -11.38 -13.74
N LEU A 41 -10.45 -12.53 -14.17
CA LEU A 41 -9.59 -13.38 -13.35
C LEU A 41 -8.15 -13.41 -13.86
N ALA A 42 -7.18 -13.54 -12.94
CA ALA A 42 -5.80 -13.86 -13.27
C ALA A 42 -5.27 -14.95 -12.34
N MET A 43 -4.65 -15.99 -12.88
CA MET A 43 -4.16 -17.16 -12.15
C MET A 43 -2.77 -17.56 -12.63
N VAL A 44 -1.87 -17.90 -11.68
CA VAL A 44 -0.52 -18.40 -11.99
C VAL A 44 -0.44 -19.87 -11.58
N ASP A 45 0.02 -20.69 -12.52
CA ASP A 45 0.37 -22.09 -12.28
C ASP A 45 1.87 -22.23 -12.10
N TYR A 46 2.29 -22.77 -10.98
CA TYR A 46 3.72 -23.01 -10.69
C TYR A 46 4.18 -24.41 -11.05
N ASN A 47 3.30 -25.25 -11.59
CA ASN A 47 3.58 -26.66 -11.96
C ASN A 47 4.18 -27.49 -10.82
N VAL A 48 3.84 -27.18 -9.57
CA VAL A 48 4.38 -27.87 -8.40
C VAL A 48 3.62 -29.17 -8.10
N ARG A 49 2.35 -29.25 -8.54
CA ARG A 49 1.42 -30.34 -8.21
C ARG A 49 0.55 -30.72 -9.41
N GLU A 50 0.20 -32.01 -9.51
CA GLU A 50 -0.79 -32.45 -10.53
C GLU A 50 -2.17 -31.80 -10.32
N GLN A 51 -2.52 -31.52 -9.07
CA GLN A 51 -3.76 -30.85 -8.72
C GLN A 51 -3.88 -29.45 -9.36
N SER A 52 -2.78 -28.74 -9.61
CA SER A 52 -2.81 -27.39 -10.22
C SER A 52 -3.47 -27.37 -11.60
N LYS A 53 -3.36 -28.45 -12.37
CA LYS A 53 -4.04 -28.60 -13.66
C LYS A 53 -5.56 -28.67 -13.51
N SER A 54 -6.04 -29.38 -12.47
CA SER A 54 -7.47 -29.48 -12.17
C SER A 54 -8.03 -28.17 -11.63
N GLU A 55 -7.23 -27.45 -10.83
CA GLU A 55 -7.55 -26.11 -10.33
C GLU A 55 -7.74 -25.12 -11.49
N ILE A 56 -6.81 -25.09 -12.47
CA ILE A 56 -6.90 -24.22 -13.64
C ILE A 56 -8.10 -24.59 -14.52
N LYS A 57 -8.33 -25.89 -14.76
CA LYS A 57 -9.48 -26.34 -15.53
C LYS A 57 -10.78 -25.87 -14.89
N SER A 58 -10.94 -26.12 -13.60
CA SER A 58 -12.11 -25.68 -12.84
C SER A 58 -12.25 -24.16 -12.79
N ALA A 59 -11.14 -23.42 -12.71
CA ALA A 59 -11.16 -21.95 -12.76
C ALA A 59 -11.65 -21.43 -14.13
N LYS A 60 -11.26 -22.06 -15.23
CA LYS A 60 -11.74 -21.73 -16.58
C LYS A 60 -13.22 -22.04 -16.73
N GLU A 61 -13.67 -23.21 -16.29
CA GLU A 61 -15.09 -23.59 -16.30
C GLU A 61 -15.94 -22.60 -15.47
N LEU A 62 -15.42 -22.14 -14.32
CA LEU A 62 -16.08 -21.12 -13.50
C LEU A 62 -16.12 -19.77 -14.21
N ALA A 63 -15.01 -19.35 -14.83
CA ALA A 63 -14.95 -18.12 -15.61
C ALA A 63 -15.96 -18.12 -16.76
N ASP A 64 -16.01 -19.20 -17.53
CA ASP A 64 -16.94 -19.36 -18.65
C ASP A 64 -18.40 -19.31 -18.17
N LYS A 65 -18.71 -20.01 -17.06
CA LYS A 65 -20.06 -20.03 -16.47
C LYS A 65 -20.57 -18.62 -16.10
N PHE A 66 -19.65 -17.74 -15.66
CA PHE A 66 -19.98 -16.37 -15.24
C PHE A 66 -19.63 -15.31 -16.28
N GLY A 67 -19.26 -15.71 -17.53
CA GLY A 67 -18.94 -14.79 -18.61
C GLY A 67 -17.73 -13.91 -18.37
N LYS A 68 -16.72 -14.41 -17.65
CA LYS A 68 -15.50 -13.67 -17.27
C LYS A 68 -14.31 -14.08 -18.10
N LYS A 69 -13.41 -13.15 -18.35
CA LYS A 69 -12.09 -13.46 -18.90
C LYS A 69 -11.20 -14.04 -17.80
N ILE A 70 -10.34 -15.00 -18.18
CA ILE A 70 -9.31 -15.53 -17.29
C ILE A 70 -7.95 -15.49 -17.99
N TYR A 71 -6.98 -14.86 -17.34
CA TYR A 71 -5.58 -14.81 -17.77
C TYR A 71 -4.77 -15.83 -16.98
N THR A 72 -4.02 -16.69 -17.65
CA THR A 72 -3.22 -17.71 -16.98
C THR A 72 -1.76 -17.61 -17.40
N LYS A 73 -0.83 -17.76 -16.44
CA LYS A 73 0.61 -17.86 -16.64
C LYS A 73 1.10 -19.16 -16.02
N SER A 74 1.83 -19.96 -16.77
CA SER A 74 2.47 -21.20 -16.27
C SER A 74 3.96 -20.96 -16.15
N VAL A 75 4.54 -21.26 -14.99
CA VAL A 75 5.96 -21.07 -14.69
C VAL A 75 6.52 -22.25 -13.90
N PHE A 76 7.81 -22.51 -14.05
CA PHE A 76 8.57 -23.43 -13.21
C PHE A 76 9.51 -22.62 -12.32
N LEU A 77 9.48 -22.85 -11.03
CA LEU A 77 10.32 -22.15 -10.06
C LEU A 77 11.19 -23.17 -9.32
N ASP A 78 12.43 -22.75 -9.04
CA ASP A 78 13.32 -23.51 -8.18
C ASP A 78 12.81 -23.56 -6.74
N LYS A 79 13.11 -24.65 -6.04
CA LYS A 79 12.68 -24.85 -4.64
C LYS A 79 13.32 -23.85 -3.66
N SER A 80 14.48 -23.26 -4.03
CA SER A 80 15.15 -22.24 -3.22
C SER A 80 14.35 -20.93 -3.24
N ASN A 81 14.03 -20.41 -2.06
CA ASN A 81 13.23 -19.17 -1.92
C ASN A 81 11.89 -19.17 -2.69
N PHE A 82 11.27 -20.35 -2.83
CA PHE A 82 10.07 -20.55 -3.65
C PHE A 82 8.97 -19.52 -3.35
N GLU A 83 8.62 -19.29 -2.08
CA GLU A 83 7.55 -18.32 -1.73
C GLU A 83 7.85 -16.90 -2.20
N LYS A 84 9.11 -16.46 -2.06
CA LYS A 84 9.54 -15.14 -2.50
C LYS A 84 9.44 -15.03 -4.02
N ASN A 85 10.03 -15.99 -4.74
CA ASN A 85 10.04 -16.01 -6.20
C ASN A 85 8.62 -16.13 -6.78
N ALA A 86 7.78 -17.00 -6.20
CA ALA A 86 6.39 -17.14 -6.58
C ALA A 86 5.57 -15.85 -6.36
N ARG A 87 5.86 -15.12 -5.29
CA ARG A 87 5.25 -13.82 -5.03
C ARG A 87 5.68 -12.78 -6.06
N GLU A 88 6.96 -12.68 -6.38
CA GLU A 88 7.49 -11.74 -7.38
C GLU A 88 6.87 -12.00 -8.76
N VAL A 89 6.90 -13.23 -9.25
CA VAL A 89 6.29 -13.64 -10.52
C VAL A 89 4.80 -13.33 -10.58
N ARG A 90 4.05 -13.56 -9.48
CA ARG A 90 2.62 -13.22 -9.42
C ARG A 90 2.37 -11.74 -9.59
N TYR A 91 3.07 -10.90 -8.81
CA TYR A 91 2.84 -9.46 -8.86
C TYR A 91 3.29 -8.85 -10.19
N GLU A 92 4.38 -9.36 -10.78
CA GLU A 92 4.81 -8.98 -12.12
C GLU A 92 3.73 -9.30 -13.16
N PHE A 93 3.27 -10.54 -13.21
CA PHE A 93 2.22 -10.97 -14.15
C PHE A 93 0.93 -10.19 -13.98
N PHE A 94 0.46 -10.00 -12.75
CA PHE A 94 -0.77 -9.24 -12.51
C PHE A 94 -0.61 -7.77 -12.89
N GLY A 95 0.58 -7.19 -12.64
CA GLY A 95 0.92 -5.83 -13.05
C GLY A 95 0.91 -5.66 -14.57
N GLU A 96 1.54 -6.60 -15.31
CA GLU A 96 1.53 -6.63 -16.77
C GLU A 96 0.09 -6.68 -17.33
N ILE A 97 -0.78 -7.54 -16.78
CA ILE A 97 -2.18 -7.62 -17.18
C ILE A 97 -2.92 -6.33 -16.87
N CYS A 98 -2.73 -5.76 -15.67
CA CYS A 98 -3.37 -4.50 -15.30
C CYS A 98 -2.98 -3.38 -16.27
N GLN A 99 -1.71 -3.25 -16.60
CA GLN A 99 -1.22 -2.21 -17.49
C GLN A 99 -1.69 -2.44 -18.93
N LYS A 100 -1.55 -3.66 -19.45
CA LYS A 100 -1.87 -4.03 -20.85
C LYS A 100 -3.36 -3.87 -21.16
N PHE A 101 -4.23 -4.24 -20.23
CA PHE A 101 -5.69 -4.28 -20.46
C PHE A 101 -6.45 -3.17 -19.71
N GLY A 102 -5.73 -2.27 -19.02
CA GLY A 102 -6.31 -1.08 -18.40
C GLY A 102 -7.07 -1.34 -17.10
N TYR A 103 -6.82 -2.47 -16.40
CA TYR A 103 -7.41 -2.71 -15.10
C TYR A 103 -6.89 -1.70 -14.08
N LYS A 104 -7.81 -1.05 -13.37
CA LYS A 104 -7.49 -0.02 -12.37
C LYS A 104 -7.34 -0.59 -10.96
N ASN A 105 -7.87 -1.79 -10.73
CA ASN A 105 -7.84 -2.46 -9.44
C ASN A 105 -7.39 -3.91 -9.62
N LEU A 106 -6.39 -4.32 -8.82
CA LEU A 106 -5.99 -5.71 -8.61
C LEU A 106 -6.57 -6.15 -7.26
N ILE A 107 -7.50 -7.09 -7.27
CA ILE A 107 -8.19 -7.57 -6.08
C ILE A 107 -7.45 -8.81 -5.54
N LEU A 108 -7.13 -8.81 -4.25
CA LEU A 108 -6.46 -9.88 -3.55
C LEU A 108 -7.32 -10.42 -2.41
N ALA A 109 -7.34 -11.74 -2.25
CA ALA A 109 -8.15 -12.42 -1.25
C ALA A 109 -7.46 -12.54 0.13
N HIS A 110 -6.61 -11.57 0.51
CA HIS A 110 -6.08 -11.53 1.86
C HIS A 110 -7.21 -11.26 2.87
N GLN A 111 -7.21 -11.99 3.98
CA GLN A 111 -8.24 -11.92 5.00
C GLN A 111 -7.64 -11.57 6.37
N PHE A 112 -8.43 -11.55 7.45
CA PHE A 112 -8.00 -11.06 8.75
C PHE A 112 -6.88 -11.91 9.38
N ASP A 113 -6.93 -13.23 9.23
CA ASP A 113 -5.91 -14.14 9.78
C ASP A 113 -4.55 -13.85 9.11
N ASP A 114 -4.51 -13.55 7.79
CA ASP A 114 -3.28 -13.11 7.08
C ASP A 114 -2.73 -11.79 7.66
N LYS A 115 -3.63 -10.84 7.98
CA LYS A 115 -3.26 -9.55 8.58
C LYS A 115 -2.69 -9.75 9.98
N PHE A 116 -3.28 -10.63 10.77
CA PHE A 116 -2.82 -10.93 12.11
C PHE A 116 -1.51 -11.74 12.11
N GLU A 117 -1.36 -12.73 11.22
CA GLU A 117 -0.08 -13.42 10.99
C GLU A 117 1.04 -12.43 10.66
N TRP A 118 0.77 -11.51 9.74
CA TRP A 118 1.73 -10.45 9.40
C TRP A 118 2.10 -9.62 10.62
N PHE A 119 1.12 -9.19 11.39
CA PHE A 119 1.33 -8.41 12.61
C PHE A 119 2.26 -9.15 13.59
N LEU A 120 1.99 -10.40 13.90
CA LEU A 120 2.82 -11.23 14.79
C LEU A 120 4.25 -11.39 14.26
N MET A 121 4.38 -11.65 12.96
CA MET A 121 5.70 -11.79 12.33
C MET A 121 6.52 -10.49 12.36
N GLN A 122 5.90 -9.33 12.21
CA GLN A 122 6.59 -8.05 12.30
C GLN A 122 6.88 -7.66 13.75
N LEU A 123 5.98 -7.95 14.68
CA LEU A 123 6.18 -7.76 16.12
C LEU A 123 7.42 -8.54 16.59
N GLY A 124 7.56 -9.80 16.19
CA GLY A 124 8.74 -10.63 16.48
C GLY A 124 10.05 -10.14 15.87
N LYS A 125 10.00 -9.22 14.88
CA LYS A 125 11.17 -8.55 14.30
C LYS A 125 11.50 -7.19 14.93
N GLY A 126 10.69 -6.74 15.91
CA GLY A 126 10.85 -5.41 16.50
C GLY A 126 10.43 -4.26 15.59
N ALA A 127 9.47 -4.50 14.70
CA ALA A 127 8.99 -3.49 13.76
C ALA A 127 8.19 -2.38 14.45
N GLY A 128 8.25 -1.17 13.89
CA GLY A 128 7.44 -0.04 14.33
C GLY A 128 5.98 -0.10 13.84
N LEU A 129 5.17 0.84 14.28
CA LEU A 129 3.72 0.87 14.01
C LEU A 129 3.37 0.81 12.51
N LYS A 130 4.16 1.44 11.65
CA LYS A 130 3.93 1.46 10.19
C LYS A 130 4.03 0.06 9.58
N GLU A 131 5.05 -0.67 9.96
CA GLU A 131 5.37 -2.00 9.43
C GLU A 131 4.46 -3.07 10.05
N LEU A 132 4.04 -2.89 11.31
CA LEU A 132 3.08 -3.77 11.98
C LEU A 132 1.74 -3.83 11.21
N PHE A 133 1.29 -2.70 10.66
CA PHE A 133 0.06 -2.58 9.87
C PHE A 133 0.34 -2.57 8.35
N GLY A 134 1.18 -3.48 7.87
CA GLY A 134 1.62 -3.54 6.48
C GLY A 134 0.53 -3.92 5.45
N MET A 135 -0.68 -4.27 5.89
CA MET A 135 -1.81 -4.59 5.01
C MET A 135 -2.97 -3.62 5.24
N SER A 136 -3.31 -2.84 4.21
CA SER A 136 -4.50 -1.99 4.15
C SER A 136 -5.51 -2.53 3.15
N GLU A 137 -6.79 -2.17 3.29
CA GLU A 137 -7.84 -2.53 2.32
C GLU A 137 -7.55 -1.95 0.95
N LEU A 138 -7.01 -0.73 0.90
CA LEU A 138 -6.66 -0.01 -0.32
C LEU A 138 -5.20 0.40 -0.26
N GLU A 139 -4.42 0.07 -1.30
CA GLU A 139 -3.01 0.43 -1.41
C GLU A 139 -2.72 0.91 -2.83
N ARG A 140 -2.25 2.16 -2.98
CA ARG A 140 -1.90 2.72 -4.28
C ARG A 140 -0.59 2.12 -4.78
N ARG A 141 -0.60 1.64 -6.02
CA ARG A 141 0.59 1.28 -6.80
C ARG A 141 0.71 2.24 -7.99
N GLU A 142 1.82 2.21 -8.67
CA GLU A 142 2.11 3.13 -9.77
C GLU A 142 0.99 3.17 -10.83
N HIS A 143 0.51 2.01 -11.26
CA HIS A 143 -0.46 1.90 -12.36
C HIS A 143 -1.86 1.44 -11.94
N PHE A 144 -2.02 0.87 -10.74
CA PHE A 144 -3.29 0.33 -10.25
C PHE A 144 -3.42 0.42 -8.73
N TRP A 145 -4.58 0.09 -8.20
CA TRP A 145 -4.80 -0.09 -6.77
C TRP A 145 -4.79 -1.56 -6.40
N LEU A 146 -4.07 -1.92 -5.35
CA LEU A 146 -4.30 -3.19 -4.65
C LEU A 146 -5.51 -3.04 -3.75
N VAL A 147 -6.47 -3.95 -3.91
CA VAL A 147 -7.73 -3.93 -3.14
C VAL A 147 -7.87 -5.26 -2.41
N ARG A 148 -8.11 -5.22 -1.09
CA ARG A 148 -8.24 -6.40 -0.23
C ARG A 148 -9.58 -6.38 0.51
N PRO A 149 -10.66 -6.85 -0.12
CA PRO A 149 -12.01 -6.71 0.43
C PRO A 149 -12.28 -7.52 1.69
N LEU A 150 -11.48 -8.59 1.94
CA LEU A 150 -11.73 -9.57 2.99
C LEU A 150 -10.95 -9.32 4.29
N LEU A 151 -10.20 -8.20 4.41
CA LEU A 151 -9.30 -7.94 5.56
C LEU A 151 -10.02 -7.85 6.92
N ASN A 152 -11.34 -7.80 6.96
CA ASN A 152 -12.15 -7.75 8.17
C ASN A 152 -12.91 -9.07 8.45
N LEU A 153 -12.69 -10.10 7.63
CA LEU A 153 -13.32 -11.42 7.74
C LEU A 153 -12.28 -12.48 8.09
N ARG A 154 -12.66 -13.47 8.89
CA ARG A 154 -11.86 -14.64 9.22
C ARG A 154 -11.89 -15.67 8.10
N LYS A 155 -10.80 -16.44 7.95
CA LYS A 155 -10.75 -17.58 7.03
C LYS A 155 -11.89 -18.57 7.29
N LYS A 156 -12.20 -18.82 8.57
CA LYS A 156 -13.31 -19.69 8.99
C LYS A 156 -14.69 -19.21 8.52
N GLU A 157 -14.91 -17.89 8.54
CA GLU A 157 -16.15 -17.29 8.02
C GLU A 157 -16.27 -17.48 6.50
N LEU A 158 -15.16 -17.38 5.77
CA LEU A 158 -15.11 -17.60 4.31
C LEU A 158 -15.35 -19.08 3.96
N GLN A 159 -14.78 -19.98 4.73
CA GLN A 159 -15.02 -21.42 4.56
C GLN A 159 -16.49 -21.77 4.81
N ASN A 160 -17.05 -21.33 5.93
CA ASN A 160 -18.47 -21.56 6.25
C ASN A 160 -19.39 -20.99 5.15
N TYR A 161 -19.07 -19.78 4.63
CA TYR A 161 -19.81 -19.18 3.52
C TYR A 161 -19.87 -20.08 2.28
N LEU A 162 -18.75 -20.76 1.94
CA LEU A 162 -18.69 -21.69 0.80
C LEU A 162 -19.40 -23.00 1.10
N ASP A 163 -19.20 -23.58 2.27
CA ASP A 163 -19.75 -24.87 2.68
C ASP A 163 -21.29 -24.82 2.78
N GLU A 164 -21.84 -23.76 3.38
CA GLU A 164 -23.29 -23.52 3.48
C GLU A 164 -24.00 -23.43 2.10
N ARG A 165 -23.25 -23.01 1.07
CA ARG A 165 -23.76 -22.85 -0.30
C ARG A 165 -23.39 -23.98 -1.23
N GLY A 166 -22.69 -25.01 -0.74
CA GLY A 166 -22.19 -26.14 -1.54
C GLY A 166 -21.27 -25.72 -2.67
N LEU A 167 -20.48 -24.64 -2.49
CA LEU A 167 -19.60 -24.08 -3.51
C LEU A 167 -18.25 -24.80 -3.50
N ARG A 168 -17.82 -25.25 -4.67
CA ARG A 168 -16.58 -26.01 -4.83
C ARG A 168 -15.36 -25.10 -4.71
N TYR A 169 -14.38 -25.52 -3.91
CA TYR A 169 -13.05 -24.92 -3.78
C TYR A 169 -11.99 -26.02 -3.61
N PHE A 170 -10.72 -25.65 -3.71
CA PHE A 170 -9.59 -26.58 -3.49
C PHE A 170 -8.88 -26.24 -2.18
N VAL A 171 -8.40 -27.29 -1.50
CA VAL A 171 -7.59 -27.13 -0.29
C VAL A 171 -6.13 -27.45 -0.62
N ASP A 172 -5.23 -26.56 -0.24
CA ASP A 172 -3.80 -26.74 -0.41
C ASP A 172 -3.21 -27.40 0.85
N GLU A 173 -2.97 -28.72 0.78
CA GLU A 173 -2.42 -29.51 1.88
C GLU A 173 -0.99 -29.08 2.26
N THR A 174 -0.23 -28.45 1.37
CA THR A 174 1.13 -27.98 1.68
C THR A 174 1.15 -26.81 2.67
N ASN A 175 0.03 -26.12 2.84
CA ASN A 175 -0.14 -25.09 3.87
C ASN A 175 -0.23 -25.64 5.30
N LEU A 176 -0.39 -26.95 5.47
CA LEU A 176 -0.46 -27.63 6.76
C LEU A 176 0.92 -28.03 7.29
N ASP A 177 1.98 -27.98 6.49
CA ASP A 177 3.33 -28.34 6.91
C ASP A 177 3.98 -27.18 7.68
N GLY A 178 3.99 -27.26 9.02
CA GLY A 178 4.51 -26.23 9.96
C GLY A 178 6.00 -25.92 9.86
N LYS A 179 6.72 -26.39 8.82
CA LYS A 179 8.15 -26.13 8.59
C LYS A 179 8.43 -24.69 8.17
N LEU A 180 7.46 -24.01 7.53
CA LEU A 180 7.61 -22.61 7.14
C LEU A 180 7.28 -21.69 8.33
N LYS A 181 8.07 -20.63 8.51
CA LYS A 181 7.87 -19.66 9.62
C LYS A 181 6.43 -19.14 9.70
N ARG A 182 5.80 -18.91 8.55
CA ARG A 182 4.43 -18.40 8.49
C ARG A 182 3.43 -19.48 8.93
N SER A 183 3.56 -20.72 8.48
CA SER A 183 2.72 -21.83 8.90
C SER A 183 2.87 -22.11 10.39
N PHE A 184 4.10 -22.01 10.93
CA PHE A 184 4.36 -22.12 12.37
C PHE A 184 3.60 -21.04 13.17
N VAL A 185 3.69 -19.77 12.74
CA VAL A 185 2.98 -18.65 13.40
C VAL A 185 1.47 -18.85 13.32
N ARG A 186 0.97 -19.32 12.17
CA ARG A 186 -0.46 -19.60 11.98
C ARG A 186 -0.96 -20.63 12.98
N LEU A 187 -0.37 -21.82 12.98
CA LEU A 187 -0.86 -22.97 13.72
C LEU A 187 -0.66 -22.81 15.23
N ASN A 188 0.45 -22.21 15.68
CA ASN A 188 0.80 -22.15 17.09
C ASN A 188 0.38 -20.87 17.80
N PHE A 189 0.10 -19.78 17.05
CA PHE A 189 -0.21 -18.48 17.66
C PHE A 189 -1.49 -17.87 17.08
N SER A 190 -1.56 -17.70 15.75
CA SER A 190 -2.62 -16.90 15.12
C SER A 190 -3.99 -17.56 15.23
N GLU A 191 -4.14 -18.81 14.77
CA GLU A 191 -5.42 -19.52 14.80
C GLU A 191 -5.95 -19.72 16.22
N PRO A 192 -5.18 -20.29 17.18
CA PRO A 192 -5.69 -20.47 18.54
C PRO A 192 -6.07 -19.15 19.21
N PHE A 193 -5.27 -18.10 19.01
CA PHE A 193 -5.54 -16.80 19.60
C PHE A 193 -6.80 -16.13 19.02
N LEU A 194 -6.95 -16.19 17.71
CA LEU A 194 -8.12 -15.61 17.04
C LEU A 194 -9.40 -16.43 17.29
N ASP A 195 -9.31 -17.72 17.54
CA ASP A 195 -10.49 -18.52 17.87
C ASP A 195 -11.11 -18.11 19.21
N GLU A 196 -10.29 -17.67 20.16
CA GLU A 196 -10.74 -17.22 21.47
C GLU A 196 -11.01 -15.70 21.51
N TYR A 197 -10.14 -14.88 20.89
CA TYR A 197 -10.11 -13.44 21.13
C TYR A 197 -10.38 -12.57 19.89
N PHE A 198 -10.96 -13.10 18.82
CA PHE A 198 -11.11 -12.39 17.55
C PHE A 198 -11.76 -11.01 17.68
N SER A 199 -12.86 -10.90 18.43
CA SER A 199 -13.58 -9.62 18.58
C SER A 199 -12.70 -8.54 19.24
N GLY A 200 -11.96 -8.93 20.29
CA GLY A 200 -11.03 -8.04 20.98
C GLY A 200 -9.84 -7.63 20.10
N VAL A 201 -9.25 -8.59 19.39
CA VAL A 201 -8.15 -8.32 18.45
C VAL A 201 -8.61 -7.37 17.34
N LYS A 202 -9.76 -7.64 16.72
CA LYS A 202 -10.33 -6.79 15.68
C LYS A 202 -10.54 -5.35 16.19
N LYS A 203 -11.09 -5.21 17.38
CA LYS A 203 -11.30 -3.89 18.01
C LYS A 203 -9.99 -3.17 18.31
N SER A 204 -8.97 -3.88 18.79
CA SER A 204 -7.64 -3.32 19.00
C SER A 204 -7.02 -2.84 17.70
N PHE A 205 -7.18 -3.60 16.60
CA PHE A 205 -6.70 -3.19 15.28
C PHE A 205 -7.40 -1.92 14.77
N GLU A 206 -8.70 -1.77 15.01
CA GLU A 206 -9.45 -0.55 14.66
C GLU A 206 -8.89 0.68 15.41
N PHE A 207 -8.65 0.57 16.72
CA PHE A 207 -8.06 1.65 17.50
C PHE A 207 -6.64 1.98 17.06
N LEU A 208 -5.79 0.97 16.93
CA LEU A 208 -4.41 1.18 16.50
C LEU A 208 -4.31 1.76 15.09
N GLU A 209 -5.23 1.41 14.19
CA GLU A 209 -5.29 2.00 12.84
C GLU A 209 -5.70 3.49 12.89
N ALA A 210 -6.66 3.85 13.75
CA ALA A 210 -7.05 5.24 13.98
C ALA A 210 -5.88 6.05 14.57
N ASP A 211 -5.19 5.49 15.58
CA ASP A 211 -4.01 6.10 16.16
C ASP A 211 -2.88 6.25 15.14
N ARG A 212 -2.67 5.24 14.29
CA ARG A 212 -1.69 5.28 13.22
C ARG A 212 -1.96 6.41 12.25
N GLN A 213 -3.22 6.64 11.87
CA GLN A 213 -3.59 7.76 10.98
C GLN A 213 -3.27 9.10 11.63
N ASN A 214 -3.54 9.26 12.92
CA ASN A 214 -3.21 10.48 13.68
C ASN A 214 -1.70 10.69 13.84
N LEU A 215 -0.91 9.62 13.85
CA LEU A 215 0.56 9.64 13.97
C LEU A 215 1.29 9.69 12.62
N LEU A 216 0.60 9.54 11.50
CA LEU A 216 1.21 9.70 10.18
C LEU A 216 1.42 11.20 9.91
N PRO A 217 2.61 11.56 9.38
CA PRO A 217 2.82 12.93 8.94
C PRO A 217 1.91 13.24 7.76
N ASN A 218 1.35 14.44 7.75
CA ASN A 218 0.59 14.94 6.62
C ASN A 218 1.57 15.39 5.52
N ILE A 219 1.72 14.58 4.49
CA ILE A 219 2.62 14.79 3.35
C ILE A 219 1.81 14.85 2.08
N THR A 220 1.98 15.93 1.33
CA THR A 220 1.43 16.08 -0.02
C THR A 220 2.55 16.08 -1.03
N LYS A 221 2.56 15.11 -1.96
CA LYS A 221 3.46 15.08 -3.10
C LYS A 221 2.88 15.96 -4.21
N ILE A 222 3.55 17.07 -4.51
CA ILE A 222 3.10 18.05 -5.51
C ILE A 222 3.63 17.69 -6.90
N ASP A 223 4.83 17.12 -6.94
CA ASP A 223 5.50 16.61 -8.13
C ASP A 223 6.44 15.48 -7.72
N ASP A 224 7.11 14.80 -8.65
CA ASP A 224 7.92 13.62 -8.37
C ASP A 224 8.95 13.82 -7.26
N GLU A 225 9.53 15.02 -7.16
CA GLU A 225 10.57 15.35 -6.19
C GLU A 225 10.23 16.56 -5.30
N ILE A 226 8.94 16.96 -5.23
CA ILE A 226 8.48 18.11 -4.44
C ILE A 226 7.42 17.67 -3.44
N PHE A 227 7.72 17.86 -2.15
CA PHE A 227 6.83 17.47 -1.05
C PHE A 227 6.50 18.64 -0.15
N ILE A 228 5.23 18.76 0.23
CA ILE A 228 4.76 19.68 1.27
C ILE A 228 4.39 18.84 2.48
N ILE A 229 4.89 19.22 3.64
CA ILE A 229 4.67 18.52 4.90
C ILE A 229 4.10 19.52 5.89
N LYS A 230 3.03 19.13 6.57
CA LYS A 230 2.50 19.96 7.67
C LYS A 230 3.52 20.05 8.80
N ASN A 231 3.74 21.27 9.28
CA ASN A 231 4.66 21.51 10.39
C ASN A 231 3.97 21.25 11.73
N ASP A 232 3.89 19.98 12.11
CA ASP A 232 3.33 19.49 13.38
C ASP A 232 4.32 18.54 14.08
N SER A 233 3.87 17.87 15.12
CA SER A 233 4.71 16.93 15.92
C SER A 233 5.33 15.81 15.08
N ASN A 234 4.79 15.50 13.90
CA ASN A 234 5.23 14.43 13.01
C ASN A 234 6.15 14.92 11.86
N VAL A 235 6.47 16.22 11.84
CA VAL A 235 7.20 16.85 10.74
C VAL A 235 8.56 16.19 10.43
N VAL A 236 9.34 15.84 11.45
CA VAL A 236 10.65 15.18 11.28
C VAL A 236 10.48 13.81 10.59
N ARG A 237 9.45 13.07 10.99
CA ARG A 237 9.09 11.80 10.33
C ARG A 237 8.64 12.01 8.89
N GLY A 238 7.90 13.09 8.64
CA GLY A 238 7.47 13.47 7.29
C GLY A 238 8.65 13.77 6.36
N VAL A 239 9.61 14.55 6.86
CA VAL A 239 10.85 14.85 6.11
C VAL A 239 11.68 13.59 5.87
N ASP A 240 11.80 12.66 6.84
CA ASP A 240 12.48 11.37 6.66
C ASP A 240 11.81 10.50 5.58
N MET A 241 10.48 10.54 5.50
CA MET A 241 9.73 9.83 4.45
C MET A 241 9.97 10.46 3.07
N ALA A 242 9.87 11.78 2.94
CA ALA A 242 10.16 12.49 1.69
C ALA A 242 11.62 12.31 1.26
N ALA A 243 12.57 12.30 2.22
CA ALA A 243 13.98 12.02 1.94
C ALA A 243 14.19 10.64 1.32
N LYS A 244 13.50 9.60 1.84
CA LYS A 244 13.56 8.24 1.28
C LYS A 244 13.01 8.16 -0.14
N GLU A 245 11.93 8.89 -0.44
CA GLU A 245 11.42 9.01 -1.82
C GLU A 245 12.45 9.65 -2.76
N LEU A 246 13.26 10.58 -2.22
CA LEU A 246 14.39 11.21 -2.94
C LEU A 246 15.68 10.37 -2.88
N ASN A 247 15.60 9.07 -2.50
CA ASN A 247 16.73 8.16 -2.35
C ASN A 247 17.82 8.65 -1.37
N VAL A 248 17.44 9.39 -0.34
CA VAL A 248 18.35 9.86 0.72
C VAL A 248 17.93 9.29 2.07
N LEU A 249 18.84 8.57 2.74
CA LEU A 249 18.66 8.05 4.09
C LEU A 249 19.24 9.04 5.10
N LEU A 250 18.39 9.53 6.00
CA LEU A 250 18.82 10.43 7.07
C LEU A 250 19.32 9.66 8.29
N SER A 251 20.53 10.00 8.76
CA SER A 251 21.06 9.49 10.02
C SER A 251 20.32 10.08 11.23
N LYS A 252 20.51 9.49 12.41
CA LYS A 252 19.96 10.05 13.66
C LYS A 252 20.42 11.49 13.89
N ALA A 253 21.71 11.76 13.72
CA ALA A 253 22.28 13.10 13.90
C ALA A 253 21.63 14.14 12.97
N GLN A 254 21.33 13.77 11.72
CA GLN A 254 20.64 14.67 10.77
C GLN A 254 19.18 14.89 11.12
N LYS A 255 18.49 13.91 11.71
CA LYS A 255 17.12 14.09 12.24
C LYS A 255 17.12 15.00 13.46
N ASP A 256 18.13 14.90 14.32
CA ASP A 256 18.30 15.78 15.47
C ASP A 256 18.62 17.23 15.02
N GLU A 257 19.51 17.39 14.02
CA GLU A 257 19.80 18.67 13.36
C GLU A 257 18.54 19.30 12.75
N LEU A 258 17.75 18.51 12.02
CA LEU A 258 16.48 18.93 11.44
C LEU A 258 15.54 19.45 12.54
N SER A 259 15.34 18.67 13.61
CA SER A 259 14.48 19.02 14.72
C SER A 259 14.90 20.35 15.36
N ALA A 260 16.21 20.54 15.60
CA ALA A 260 16.76 21.78 16.15
C ALA A 260 16.55 22.98 15.24
N ASN A 261 16.70 22.82 13.92
CA ASN A 261 16.46 23.90 12.95
C ASN A 261 14.98 24.27 12.86
N LEU A 262 14.08 23.29 12.83
CA LEU A 262 12.64 23.54 12.79
C LEU A 262 12.13 24.22 14.05
N ALA A 263 12.66 23.87 15.23
CA ALA A 263 12.36 24.56 16.48
C ALA A 263 12.78 26.05 16.46
N LYS A 264 13.86 26.38 15.74
CA LYS A 264 14.32 27.76 15.49
C LYS A 264 13.63 28.43 14.30
N GLN A 265 12.67 27.77 13.65
CA GLN A 265 11.98 28.24 12.47
C GLN A 265 12.94 28.53 11.27
N THR A 266 13.99 27.75 11.15
CA THR A 266 15.01 27.89 10.10
C THR A 266 14.97 26.73 9.12
N SER A 267 15.36 27.04 7.88
CA SER A 267 15.54 26.04 6.81
C SER A 267 16.92 25.38 6.90
N VAL A 268 17.04 24.13 6.43
CA VAL A 268 18.29 23.37 6.50
C VAL A 268 18.53 22.54 5.23
N VAL A 269 19.79 22.35 4.85
CA VAL A 269 20.19 21.38 3.82
C VAL A 269 20.73 20.13 4.51
N LEU A 270 20.12 18.98 4.22
CA LEU A 270 20.53 17.70 4.77
C LEU A 270 21.32 16.90 3.74
N SER A 271 22.41 16.26 4.18
CA SER A 271 23.31 15.46 3.34
C SER A 271 23.88 16.20 2.11
N GLY A 272 23.77 17.53 2.04
CA GLY A 272 24.10 18.29 0.82
C GLY A 272 23.18 17.99 -0.37
N LYS A 273 22.14 17.21 -0.19
CA LYS A 273 21.25 16.68 -1.25
C LYS A 273 19.82 17.16 -1.18
N ILE A 274 19.32 17.44 0.02
CA ILE A 274 17.91 17.79 0.26
C ILE A 274 17.81 19.17 0.87
N ALA A 275 16.95 20.01 0.31
CA ALA A 275 16.56 21.29 0.87
C ALA A 275 15.26 21.13 1.67
N VAL A 276 15.30 21.40 2.96
CA VAL A 276 14.16 21.43 3.86
C VAL A 276 13.84 22.88 4.20
N GLY A 277 12.88 23.46 3.51
CA GLY A 277 12.51 24.85 3.61
C GLY A 277 11.39 25.10 4.61
N TYR A 278 11.62 25.95 5.60
CA TYR A 278 10.60 26.36 6.56
C TYR A 278 9.67 27.42 5.95
N ALA A 279 8.37 27.17 5.93
CA ALA A 279 7.33 28.06 5.43
C ALA A 279 6.15 28.22 6.43
N GLY A 280 6.48 28.38 7.72
CA GLY A 280 5.49 28.56 8.80
C GLY A 280 4.73 27.28 9.13
N ALA A 281 3.46 27.18 8.73
CA ALA A 281 2.62 26.00 8.97
C ALA A 281 3.02 24.79 8.13
N PHE A 282 3.91 24.96 7.15
CA PHE A 282 4.34 23.93 6.22
C PHE A 282 5.86 23.89 6.07
N ILE A 283 6.35 22.74 5.69
CA ILE A 283 7.74 22.49 5.31
C ILE A 283 7.75 22.06 3.84
N LEU A 284 8.59 22.71 3.04
CA LEU A 284 8.82 22.35 1.63
C LEU A 284 10.08 21.51 1.52
N VAL A 285 9.98 20.29 0.98
CA VAL A 285 11.13 19.40 0.76
C VAL A 285 11.33 19.21 -0.74
N THR A 286 12.57 19.45 -1.21
CA THR A 286 12.99 19.28 -2.60
C THR A 286 14.45 18.77 -2.63
N PRO A 287 14.96 18.29 -3.76
CA PRO A 287 16.39 18.20 -3.97
C PRO A 287 17.06 19.57 -3.75
N PHE A 288 18.29 19.56 -3.24
CA PHE A 288 19.07 20.79 -3.08
C PHE A 288 19.85 21.12 -4.36
N CYS A 289 19.64 22.29 -4.91
CA CYS A 289 20.35 22.79 -6.08
C CYS A 289 20.70 24.28 -5.91
N LYS A 290 21.96 24.63 -6.21
CA LYS A 290 22.38 26.01 -6.32
C LYS A 290 22.22 26.45 -7.79
N ALA A 291 21.45 27.51 -8.02
CA ALA A 291 21.23 28.07 -9.35
C ALA A 291 21.33 29.61 -9.34
N VAL A 292 21.83 30.15 -10.41
CA VAL A 292 21.81 31.60 -10.67
C VAL A 292 20.44 31.94 -11.24
N MET A 293 19.62 32.62 -10.47
CA MET A 293 18.22 32.91 -10.84
C MET A 293 18.05 34.39 -11.22
N PRO A 294 17.26 34.71 -12.27
CA PRO A 294 16.89 36.07 -12.65
C PRO A 294 16.16 36.78 -11.49
N LYS A 295 16.29 38.12 -11.46
CA LYS A 295 15.67 38.97 -10.45
C LYS A 295 14.13 38.78 -10.41
N ILE A 296 13.50 38.65 -11.59
CA ILE A 296 12.05 38.43 -11.72
C ILE A 296 11.62 37.15 -11.03
N PHE A 297 12.35 36.05 -11.22
CA PHE A 297 12.04 34.79 -10.56
C PHE A 297 12.17 34.88 -9.03
N LYS A 298 13.28 35.48 -8.57
CA LYS A 298 13.53 35.68 -7.12
C LYS A 298 12.41 36.49 -6.47
N GLU A 299 11.92 37.53 -7.15
CA GLU A 299 10.85 38.39 -6.64
C GLU A 299 9.52 37.65 -6.61
N LYS A 300 9.15 36.92 -7.67
CA LYS A 300 7.94 36.06 -7.71
C LYS A 300 7.97 35.03 -6.58
N ALA A 301 9.08 34.33 -6.39
CA ALA A 301 9.24 33.37 -5.32
C ALA A 301 9.18 34.02 -3.90
N ARG A 302 9.64 35.24 -3.75
CA ARG A 302 9.55 36.01 -2.49
C ARG A 302 8.10 36.38 -2.17
N ILE A 303 7.35 36.87 -3.15
CA ILE A 303 5.92 37.20 -3.01
C ILE A 303 5.11 35.97 -2.58
N LEU A 304 5.39 34.81 -3.16
CA LEU A 304 4.76 33.54 -2.82
C LEU A 304 5.26 32.92 -1.51
N LYS A 305 6.14 33.59 -0.79
CA LYS A 305 6.74 33.14 0.48
C LYS A 305 7.47 31.80 0.40
N LEU A 306 8.01 31.47 -0.77
CA LEU A 306 8.78 30.24 -0.95
C LEU A 306 10.13 30.32 -0.23
N PRO A 307 10.53 29.28 0.52
CA PRO A 307 11.82 29.27 1.21
C PRO A 307 12.98 29.41 0.25
N ALA A 308 13.96 30.26 0.59
CA ALA A 308 15.08 30.59 -0.30
C ALA A 308 15.88 29.37 -0.74
N ILE A 309 16.02 28.39 0.15
CA ILE A 309 16.80 27.17 -0.04
C ILE A 309 16.24 26.25 -1.14
N ASN A 310 14.93 26.26 -1.38
CA ASN A 310 14.25 25.41 -2.39
C ASN A 310 14.20 26.08 -3.78
N ARG A 311 14.41 27.42 -3.88
CA ARG A 311 14.21 28.18 -5.11
C ARG A 311 15.13 27.75 -6.24
N GLY A 312 16.36 27.32 -5.91
CA GLY A 312 17.32 26.84 -6.89
C GLY A 312 16.79 25.66 -7.69
N TYR A 313 16.30 24.65 -7.01
CA TYR A 313 15.73 23.46 -7.64
C TYR A 313 14.46 23.80 -8.44
N LEU A 314 13.52 24.54 -7.87
CA LEU A 314 12.28 24.95 -8.55
C LEU A 314 12.56 25.75 -9.84
N PHE A 315 13.62 26.58 -9.85
CA PHE A 315 14.04 27.29 -11.04
C PHE A 315 14.62 26.34 -12.10
N THR A 316 15.46 25.41 -11.69
CA THR A 316 16.15 24.48 -12.60
C THR A 316 15.17 23.60 -13.38
N ILE A 317 14.08 23.17 -12.75
CA ILE A 317 13.05 22.35 -13.41
C ILE A 317 11.92 23.18 -14.05
N ASN A 318 12.07 24.50 -14.07
CA ASN A 318 11.04 25.44 -14.59
C ASN A 318 9.64 25.21 -13.98
N PHE A 319 9.61 24.97 -12.66
CA PHE A 319 8.37 24.65 -11.96
C PHE A 319 7.40 25.83 -11.88
N ASP A 320 6.10 25.59 -12.09
CA ASP A 320 5.08 26.62 -11.90
C ASP A 320 4.90 26.94 -10.41
N LEU A 321 5.46 28.06 -9.98
CA LEU A 321 5.46 28.50 -8.60
C LEU A 321 4.06 28.76 -8.03
N LEU A 322 3.04 28.96 -8.87
CA LEU A 322 1.67 29.18 -8.41
C LEU A 322 1.08 27.94 -7.75
N ARG A 323 1.58 26.76 -8.10
CA ARG A 323 1.22 25.48 -7.44
C ARG A 323 1.71 25.38 -5.98
N LEU A 324 2.55 26.31 -5.51
CA LEU A 324 3.16 26.35 -4.18
C LEU A 324 2.82 27.65 -3.41
N ASN A 325 1.64 28.22 -3.60
CA ASN A 325 1.29 29.49 -2.98
C ASN A 325 0.93 29.34 -1.49
N PHE A 326 1.90 29.40 -0.60
CA PHE A 326 1.70 29.37 0.87
C PHE A 326 1.00 30.62 1.44
N GLY A 327 0.77 31.65 0.63
CA GLY A 327 0.15 32.92 1.04
C GLY A 327 -1.35 33.00 0.94
N SER A 328 -2.03 32.07 0.21
CA SER A 328 -3.47 32.11 -0.02
C SER A 328 -4.26 31.32 1.03
N SER A 329 -5.41 31.84 1.45
CA SER A 329 -6.34 31.18 2.36
C SER A 329 -6.95 29.89 1.79
N ASN A 330 -7.01 29.74 0.45
CA ASN A 330 -7.53 28.55 -0.23
C ASN A 330 -6.56 27.37 -0.17
N TYR A 331 -5.25 27.60 -0.19
CA TYR A 331 -4.25 26.55 -0.08
C TYR A 331 -4.31 25.82 1.27
N LYS A 332 -4.78 26.53 2.32
CA LYS A 332 -5.01 25.92 3.64
C LYS A 332 -6.19 24.95 3.68
N LYS A 333 -7.16 25.08 2.77
CA LYS A 333 -8.35 24.21 2.72
C LYS A 333 -8.10 22.90 1.94
N GLU A 334 -7.32 22.94 0.85
CA GLU A 334 -7.07 21.75 0.00
C GLU A 334 -6.06 20.75 0.59
N ILE A 335 -5.19 21.22 1.49
CA ILE A 335 -4.16 20.35 2.14
C ILE A 335 -4.65 19.82 3.49
N LEU A 336 -5.71 20.38 4.05
CA LEU A 336 -6.26 20.01 5.38
C LEU A 336 -7.50 19.09 5.29
N THR A 337 -7.97 18.78 4.09
CA THR A 337 -8.97 17.75 3.79
C THR A 337 -8.31 16.50 3.21
#